data_178e0418cce3d4ac4d7c736630ae523c
#
_entry.id   178e0418cce3d4ac4d7c736630ae523c
#
_cell.length_a   1.000
_cell.length_b   1.000
_cell.length_c   1.000
_cell.angle_alpha   90.00
_cell.angle_beta   90.00
_cell.angle_gamma   90.00
#
_symmetry.space_group_name_H-M   'P 1'
#
loop_
_entity.id
_entity.type
_entity.pdbx_description
1 polymer ?
#
loop_
_entity_poly.entity_id
_entity_poly.type
_entity_poly.pdbx_seq_one_letter_code
_entity_poly.pdbx_strand_id
1 'polypeptide(L)'
;MDSKIDFSQYSLNDLYSSAKSIDRDMYPERAKEIDALIQEKGIEDHQQVDESKNVGEKAARLDRLWAGLIDAVIHMVASIPLFMYFGMEALKDPTLLVTVVALVYGLVMILILQGYLLYHFGQTIGKNIMSIRIENLDGSKANLQKILLLRILPMSLCSVIPLVGQFFVGFVNPAFIFGKERRCLHDYIAKTQVSYTGT
;
A
#
# COMPACT_ATOMS: atom_id res chain seq x y z
N MET A 1 -32.87 16.80 -40.88
CA MET A 1 -31.54 16.87 -40.27
C MET A 1 -31.58 15.97 -39.04
N ASP A 2 -31.04 14.79 -39.16
CA ASP A 2 -31.00 13.81 -38.06
C ASP A 2 -29.81 14.18 -37.19
N SER A 3 -30.03 14.87 -36.05
CA SER A 3 -28.97 15.23 -35.14
C SER A 3 -28.42 13.92 -34.51
N LYS A 4 -27.18 13.58 -34.84
CA LYS A 4 -26.52 12.43 -34.29
C LYS A 4 -26.32 12.69 -32.80
N ILE A 5 -27.12 12.02 -31.94
CA ILE A 5 -27.00 12.10 -30.48
C ILE A 5 -25.79 11.24 -30.11
N ASP A 6 -24.84 11.81 -29.35
CA ASP A 6 -23.69 11.09 -28.81
C ASP A 6 -24.04 10.52 -27.45
N PHE A 7 -24.25 9.22 -27.37
CA PHE A 7 -24.59 8.51 -26.14
C PHE A 7 -23.35 8.20 -25.25
N SER A 8 -22.13 8.43 -25.76
CA SER A 8 -20.90 8.12 -25.01
C SER A 8 -20.75 8.92 -23.69
N GLN A 9 -21.34 10.14 -23.68
CA GLN A 9 -21.32 11.04 -22.52
C GLN A 9 -22.41 10.75 -21.49
N TYR A 10 -23.33 9.83 -21.76
CA TYR A 10 -24.46 9.54 -20.88
C TYR A 10 -24.00 8.70 -19.68
N SER A 11 -24.57 8.99 -18.50
CA SER A 11 -24.40 8.13 -17.33
C SER A 11 -25.10 6.78 -17.53
N LEU A 12 -24.72 5.75 -16.75
CA LEU A 12 -25.36 4.43 -16.85
C LEU A 12 -26.88 4.51 -16.63
N ASN A 13 -27.34 5.34 -15.70
CA ASN A 13 -28.77 5.59 -15.45
C ASN A 13 -29.49 6.26 -16.63
N ASP A 14 -28.83 7.21 -17.29
CA ASP A 14 -29.37 7.87 -18.48
C ASP A 14 -29.46 6.91 -19.64
N LEU A 15 -28.48 6.02 -19.81
CA LEU A 15 -28.50 4.97 -20.83
C LEU A 15 -29.64 3.98 -20.60
N TYR A 16 -29.88 3.52 -19.35
CA TYR A 16 -31.04 2.68 -19.04
C TYR A 16 -32.37 3.39 -19.33
N SER A 17 -32.48 4.67 -19.01
CA SER A 17 -33.66 5.47 -19.29
C SER A 17 -33.88 5.62 -20.79
N SER A 18 -32.82 5.86 -21.58
CA SER A 18 -32.84 5.95 -23.03
C SER A 18 -33.19 4.61 -23.65
N ALA A 19 -32.65 3.49 -23.17
CA ALA A 19 -32.96 2.14 -23.67
C ALA A 19 -34.43 1.77 -23.46
N LYS A 20 -35.06 2.30 -22.41
CA LYS A 20 -36.50 2.06 -22.11
C LYS A 20 -37.41 2.92 -22.99
N SER A 21 -36.97 4.12 -23.42
CA SER A 21 -37.79 5.09 -24.14
C SER A 21 -37.63 5.02 -25.65
N ILE A 22 -36.57 4.40 -26.17
CA ILE A 22 -36.28 4.33 -27.60
C ILE A 22 -37.22 3.36 -28.31
N ASP A 23 -37.74 3.78 -29.45
CA ASP A 23 -38.47 2.90 -30.39
C ASP A 23 -37.44 2.05 -31.15
N ARG A 24 -37.33 0.77 -30.78
CA ARG A 24 -36.33 -0.16 -31.31
C ARG A 24 -36.57 -0.56 -32.75
N ASP A 25 -37.81 -0.51 -33.18
CA ASP A 25 -38.19 -0.84 -34.57
C ASP A 25 -37.86 0.31 -35.49
N MET A 26 -38.06 1.54 -35.01
CA MET A 26 -37.78 2.77 -35.78
C MET A 26 -36.31 3.16 -35.81
N TYR A 27 -35.56 2.86 -34.71
CA TYR A 27 -34.15 3.25 -34.53
C TYR A 27 -33.25 2.08 -34.08
N PRO A 28 -33.14 0.99 -34.87
CA PRO A 28 -32.44 -0.22 -34.46
C PRO A 28 -30.95 -0.02 -34.20
N GLU A 29 -30.27 0.82 -34.94
CA GLU A 29 -28.83 1.08 -34.78
C GLU A 29 -28.53 1.85 -33.49
N ARG A 30 -29.37 2.82 -33.15
CA ARG A 30 -29.22 3.56 -31.87
C ARG A 30 -29.52 2.69 -30.67
N ALA A 31 -30.50 1.80 -30.80
CA ALA A 31 -30.80 0.83 -29.73
C ALA A 31 -29.60 -0.11 -29.45
N LYS A 32 -28.94 -0.60 -30.50
CA LYS A 32 -27.73 -1.42 -30.37
C LYS A 32 -26.57 -0.63 -29.78
N GLU A 33 -26.37 0.63 -30.14
CA GLU A 33 -25.33 1.49 -29.58
C GLU A 33 -25.55 1.70 -28.07
N ILE A 34 -26.78 1.98 -27.65
CA ILE A 34 -27.15 2.13 -26.23
C ILE A 34 -26.91 0.83 -25.48
N ASP A 35 -27.36 -0.32 -25.99
CA ASP A 35 -27.18 -1.63 -25.36
C ASP A 35 -25.69 -1.97 -25.22
N ALA A 36 -24.84 -1.68 -26.21
CA ALA A 36 -23.39 -1.86 -26.14
C ALA A 36 -22.74 -1.00 -25.05
N LEU A 37 -23.12 0.30 -24.98
CA LEU A 37 -22.61 1.22 -23.96
C LEU A 37 -23.10 0.83 -22.55
N ILE A 38 -24.30 0.30 -22.38
CA ILE A 38 -24.78 -0.23 -21.11
C ILE A 38 -23.93 -1.43 -20.68
N GLN A 39 -23.60 -2.32 -21.61
CA GLN A 39 -22.78 -3.50 -21.31
C GLN A 39 -21.36 -3.09 -20.92
N GLU A 40 -20.75 -2.17 -21.68
CA GLU A 40 -19.40 -1.68 -21.43
C GLU A 40 -19.30 -0.96 -20.08
N LYS A 41 -20.14 0.05 -19.83
CA LYS A 41 -20.16 0.81 -18.57
C LYS A 41 -20.63 -0.02 -17.39
N GLY A 42 -21.51 -1.01 -17.58
CA GLY A 42 -21.92 -1.95 -16.55
C GLY A 42 -20.78 -2.86 -16.10
N ILE A 43 -19.91 -3.31 -17.01
CA ILE A 43 -18.71 -4.08 -16.67
C ILE A 43 -17.73 -3.21 -15.89
N GLU A 44 -17.49 -1.97 -16.32
CA GLU A 44 -16.61 -1.03 -15.61
C GLU A 44 -17.13 -0.70 -14.20
N ASP A 45 -18.43 -0.48 -14.03
CA ASP A 45 -19.05 -0.21 -12.72
C ASP A 45 -18.93 -1.42 -11.79
N HIS A 46 -19.19 -2.65 -12.30
CA HIS A 46 -18.99 -3.88 -11.54
C HIS A 46 -17.52 -4.11 -11.15
N GLN A 47 -16.56 -3.80 -12.01
CA GLN A 47 -15.13 -3.90 -11.69
C GLN A 47 -14.73 -2.90 -10.61
N GLN A 48 -15.19 -1.63 -10.70
CA GLN A 48 -14.92 -0.62 -9.68
C GLN A 48 -15.56 -0.96 -8.33
N VAL A 49 -16.77 -1.53 -8.32
CA VAL A 49 -17.46 -1.95 -7.10
C VAL A 49 -16.76 -3.17 -6.47
N ASP A 50 -16.28 -4.13 -7.26
CA ASP A 50 -15.52 -5.27 -6.75
C ASP A 50 -14.13 -4.85 -6.22
N GLU A 51 -13.45 -3.93 -6.91
CA GLU A 51 -12.20 -3.36 -6.40
C GLU A 51 -12.41 -2.59 -5.09
N SER A 52 -13.50 -1.82 -4.97
CA SER A 52 -13.82 -1.08 -3.74
C SER A 52 -14.21 -2.00 -2.58
N LYS A 53 -14.82 -3.14 -2.83
CA LYS A 53 -15.17 -4.15 -1.82
C LYS A 53 -13.94 -4.90 -1.29
N ASN A 54 -12.87 -5.01 -2.08
CA ASN A 54 -11.63 -5.67 -1.67
C ASN A 54 -10.69 -4.78 -0.87
N VAL A 55 -10.88 -3.44 -0.91
CA VAL A 55 -10.09 -2.49 -0.13
C VAL A 55 -10.56 -2.52 1.32
N GLY A 56 -9.70 -2.95 2.24
CA GLY A 56 -9.99 -2.93 3.67
C GLY A 56 -10.17 -1.50 4.20
N GLU A 57 -10.88 -1.36 5.32
CA GLU A 57 -10.96 -0.08 6.02
C GLU A 57 -9.57 0.41 6.40
N LYS A 58 -9.23 1.66 6.06
CA LYS A 58 -7.90 2.23 6.36
C LYS A 58 -7.64 2.23 7.87
N ALA A 59 -6.54 1.63 8.28
CA ALA A 59 -6.13 1.53 9.67
C ALA A 59 -6.03 2.92 10.35
N ALA A 60 -6.44 3.00 11.60
CA ALA A 60 -6.30 4.20 12.40
C ALA A 60 -4.82 4.62 12.54
N ARG A 61 -4.59 5.93 12.68
CA ARG A 61 -3.22 6.45 12.80
C ARG A 61 -2.50 5.89 14.02
N LEU A 62 -3.19 5.80 15.16
CA LEU A 62 -2.64 5.30 16.42
C LEU A 62 -2.26 3.82 16.32
N ASP A 63 -3.09 2.98 15.71
CA ASP A 63 -2.80 1.55 15.57
C ASP A 63 -1.56 1.32 14.70
N ARG A 64 -1.37 2.14 13.68
CA ARG A 64 -0.15 2.10 12.85
C ARG A 64 1.09 2.58 13.59
N LEU A 65 0.96 3.60 14.46
CA LEU A 65 2.07 4.06 15.31
C LEU A 65 2.42 3.00 16.35
N TRP A 66 1.45 2.40 17.03
CA TRP A 66 1.68 1.31 17.97
C TRP A 66 2.31 0.10 17.30
N ALA A 67 1.81 -0.31 16.13
CA ALA A 67 2.44 -1.38 15.36
C ALA A 67 3.90 -1.08 15.03
N GLY A 68 4.20 0.15 14.60
CA GLY A 68 5.57 0.59 14.32
C GLY A 68 6.46 0.61 15.57
N LEU A 69 5.93 1.01 16.72
CA LEU A 69 6.65 1.01 17.99
C LEU A 69 6.99 -0.42 18.45
N ILE A 70 6.04 -1.34 18.36
CA ILE A 70 6.27 -2.76 18.67
C ILE A 70 7.37 -3.33 17.75
N ASP A 71 7.28 -3.09 16.44
CA ASP A 71 8.31 -3.51 15.49
C ASP A 71 9.67 -2.90 15.81
N ALA A 72 9.72 -1.62 16.19
CA ALA A 72 10.97 -0.95 16.58
C ALA A 72 11.62 -1.58 17.83
N VAL A 73 10.83 -1.93 18.85
CA VAL A 73 11.32 -2.63 20.03
C VAL A 73 11.89 -4.00 19.66
N ILE A 74 11.19 -4.76 18.82
CA ILE A 74 11.68 -6.07 18.35
C ILE A 74 13.01 -5.93 17.62
N HIS A 75 13.13 -4.95 16.73
CA HIS A 75 14.37 -4.70 15.98
C HIS A 75 15.50 -4.20 16.90
N MET A 76 15.19 -3.38 17.89
CA MET A 76 16.16 -2.93 18.88
C MET A 76 16.75 -4.12 19.66
N VAL A 77 15.91 -5.05 20.12
CA VAL A 77 16.36 -6.29 20.77
C VAL A 77 17.18 -7.15 19.81
N ALA A 78 16.71 -7.30 18.56
CA ALA A 78 17.43 -8.07 17.55
C ALA A 78 18.79 -7.47 17.15
N SER A 79 19.02 -6.18 17.40
CA SER A 79 20.31 -5.53 17.12
C SER A 79 21.37 -5.75 18.23
N ILE A 80 20.99 -6.28 19.40
CA ILE A 80 21.93 -6.50 20.52
C ILE A 80 23.16 -7.32 20.13
N PRO A 81 23.07 -8.45 19.40
CA PRO A 81 24.27 -9.19 18.99
C PRO A 81 25.23 -8.38 18.15
N LEU A 82 24.71 -7.51 17.27
CA LEU A 82 25.52 -6.62 16.44
C LEU A 82 26.28 -5.61 17.31
N PHE A 83 25.62 -5.02 18.31
CA PHE A 83 26.24 -4.12 19.28
C PHE A 83 27.31 -4.82 20.13
N MET A 84 27.06 -6.06 20.55
CA MET A 84 28.04 -6.84 21.32
C MET A 84 29.26 -7.21 20.49
N TYR A 85 29.09 -7.44 19.18
CA TYR A 85 30.19 -7.83 18.29
C TYR A 85 31.09 -6.65 17.92
N PHE A 86 30.52 -5.53 17.46
CA PHE A 86 31.28 -4.37 17.02
C PHE A 86 31.66 -3.38 18.13
N GLY A 87 30.92 -3.37 19.22
CA GLY A 87 31.05 -2.38 20.27
C GLY A 87 30.42 -1.02 19.89
N MET A 88 30.22 -0.19 20.90
CA MET A 88 29.58 1.13 20.72
C MET A 88 30.40 2.11 19.89
N GLU A 89 31.74 2.05 20.01
CA GLU A 89 32.63 2.99 19.31
C GLU A 89 32.60 2.78 17.79
N ALA A 90 32.64 1.54 17.32
CA ALA A 90 32.56 1.23 15.89
C ALA A 90 31.21 1.59 15.26
N LEU A 91 30.14 1.71 16.08
CA LEU A 91 28.80 2.06 15.61
C LEU A 91 28.51 3.57 15.67
N LYS A 92 29.31 4.34 16.43
CA LYS A 92 29.24 5.82 16.42
C LYS A 92 29.85 6.39 15.14
N ASP A 93 31.03 5.89 14.74
CA ASP A 93 31.74 6.31 13.54
C ASP A 93 32.00 5.08 12.64
N PRO A 94 30.95 4.54 12.00
CA PRO A 94 31.07 3.26 11.29
C PRO A 94 31.89 3.40 10.01
N THR A 95 32.84 2.49 9.83
CA THR A 95 33.50 2.31 8.54
C THR A 95 32.50 1.82 7.49
N LEU A 96 32.82 1.96 6.20
CA LEU A 96 31.98 1.44 5.11
C LEU A 96 31.66 -0.05 5.32
N LEU A 97 32.63 -0.84 5.74
CA LEU A 97 32.45 -2.27 6.03
C LEU A 97 31.40 -2.49 7.15
N VAL A 98 31.53 -1.80 8.27
CA VAL A 98 30.57 -1.89 9.39
C VAL A 98 29.17 -1.48 8.94
N THR A 99 29.06 -0.42 8.15
CA THR A 99 27.78 0.07 7.61
C THR A 99 27.13 -0.99 6.71
N VAL A 100 27.86 -1.60 5.79
CA VAL A 100 27.33 -2.64 4.90
C VAL A 100 26.91 -3.88 5.70
N VAL A 101 27.76 -4.32 6.63
CA VAL A 101 27.42 -5.48 7.50
C VAL A 101 26.16 -5.19 8.32
N ALA A 102 26.05 -4.01 8.94
CA ALA A 102 24.87 -3.64 9.71
C ALA A 102 23.60 -3.58 8.86
N LEU A 103 23.68 -3.07 7.64
CA LEU A 103 22.56 -3.01 6.69
C LEU A 103 22.11 -4.43 6.30
N VAL A 104 23.05 -5.28 5.90
CA VAL A 104 22.75 -6.68 5.53
C VAL A 104 22.18 -7.43 6.72
N TYR A 105 22.78 -7.29 7.90
CA TYR A 105 22.27 -7.88 9.14
C TYR A 105 20.84 -7.47 9.43
N GLY A 106 20.53 -6.17 9.33
CA GLY A 106 19.18 -5.65 9.54
C GLY A 106 18.15 -6.25 8.58
N LEU A 107 18.49 -6.33 7.27
CA LEU A 107 17.61 -6.95 6.26
C LEU A 107 17.40 -8.44 6.51
N VAL A 108 18.45 -9.17 6.88
CA VAL A 108 18.37 -10.59 7.24
C VAL A 108 17.50 -10.80 8.48
N MET A 109 17.67 -9.96 9.50
CA MET A 109 16.85 -10.06 10.72
C MET A 109 15.37 -9.74 10.45
N ILE A 110 15.05 -8.79 9.56
CA ILE A 110 13.67 -8.56 9.14
C ILE A 110 13.09 -9.83 8.49
N LEU A 111 13.83 -10.48 7.61
CA LEU A 111 13.37 -11.71 6.95
C LEU A 111 13.20 -12.87 7.92
N ILE A 112 14.12 -13.05 8.87
CA ILE A 112 14.06 -14.12 9.89
C ILE A 112 12.85 -13.90 10.82
N LEU A 113 12.69 -12.69 11.36
CA LEU A 113 11.67 -12.40 12.37
C LEU A 113 10.28 -12.21 11.78
N GLN A 114 10.19 -11.58 10.62
CA GLN A 114 8.91 -11.11 10.07
C GLN A 114 8.61 -11.68 8.68
N GLY A 115 9.57 -12.36 8.02
CA GLY A 115 9.43 -12.82 6.64
C GLY A 115 8.23 -13.73 6.42
N TYR A 116 7.94 -14.63 7.35
CA TYR A 116 6.76 -15.50 7.28
C TYR A 116 5.46 -14.70 7.26
N LEU A 117 5.29 -13.77 8.22
CA LEU A 117 4.09 -12.92 8.31
C LEU A 117 3.97 -11.98 7.10
N LEU A 118 5.08 -11.41 6.65
CA LEU A 118 5.10 -10.55 5.46
C LEU A 118 4.72 -11.32 4.19
N TYR A 119 5.22 -12.55 4.05
CA TYR A 119 4.94 -13.37 2.87
C TYR A 119 3.48 -13.85 2.83
N HIS A 120 2.97 -14.41 3.93
CA HIS A 120 1.64 -15.01 3.96
C HIS A 120 0.52 -14.00 4.18
N PHE A 121 0.73 -12.99 5.03
CA PHE A 121 -0.34 -12.08 5.48
C PHE A 121 -0.11 -10.61 5.11
N GLY A 122 1.09 -10.25 4.60
CA GLY A 122 1.45 -8.85 4.38
C GLY A 122 1.58 -8.05 5.68
N GLN A 123 1.96 -8.71 6.78
CA GLN A 123 1.99 -8.14 8.11
C GLN A 123 3.41 -8.22 8.70
N THR A 124 3.78 -7.24 9.52
CA THR A 124 4.86 -7.35 10.50
C THR A 124 4.28 -7.88 11.82
N ILE A 125 5.12 -8.24 12.79
CA ILE A 125 4.65 -8.70 14.10
C ILE A 125 3.78 -7.63 14.76
N GLY A 126 4.23 -6.37 14.79
CA GLY A 126 3.45 -5.27 15.36
C GLY A 126 2.12 -5.05 14.61
N LYS A 127 2.11 -5.19 13.29
CA LYS A 127 0.88 -5.09 12.49
C LYS A 127 -0.08 -6.25 12.71
N ASN A 128 0.45 -7.44 12.94
CA ASN A 128 -0.38 -8.61 13.26
C ASN A 128 -1.07 -8.43 14.61
N ILE A 129 -0.36 -7.94 15.63
CA ILE A 129 -0.93 -7.63 16.96
C ILE A 129 -2.05 -6.59 16.86
N MET A 130 -1.90 -5.59 15.98
CA MET A 130 -2.88 -4.53 15.77
C MET A 130 -3.97 -4.89 14.74
N SER A 131 -4.01 -6.14 14.25
CA SER A 131 -4.96 -6.62 13.23
C SER A 131 -5.00 -5.76 11.96
N ILE A 132 -3.83 -5.25 11.53
CA ILE A 132 -3.67 -4.45 10.31
C ILE A 132 -2.69 -5.11 9.34
N ARG A 133 -2.87 -4.89 8.03
CA ARG A 133 -2.01 -5.47 6.98
C ARG A 133 -1.57 -4.43 5.96
N ILE A 134 -0.49 -4.74 5.26
CA ILE A 134 0.00 -4.00 4.11
C ILE A 134 -0.70 -4.54 2.87
N GLU A 135 -1.39 -3.67 2.15
CA GLU A 135 -2.08 -4.02 0.91
C GLU A 135 -1.75 -3.02 -0.21
N ASN A 136 -2.00 -3.41 -1.42
CA ASN A 136 -1.98 -2.55 -2.58
C ASN A 136 -3.17 -1.57 -2.51
N LEU A 137 -3.19 -0.55 -3.37
CA LEU A 137 -4.29 0.42 -3.41
C LEU A 137 -5.62 -0.20 -3.87
N ASP A 138 -5.56 -1.33 -4.57
CA ASP A 138 -6.70 -2.15 -5.02
C ASP A 138 -7.24 -3.10 -3.92
N GLY A 139 -6.67 -3.08 -2.71
CA GLY A 139 -7.05 -3.95 -1.60
C GLY A 139 -6.42 -5.34 -1.62
N SER A 140 -5.70 -5.72 -2.67
CA SER A 140 -4.96 -6.97 -2.71
C SER A 140 -3.77 -6.95 -1.75
N LYS A 141 -3.40 -8.11 -1.21
CA LYS A 141 -2.21 -8.23 -0.34
C LYS A 141 -0.95 -7.79 -1.09
N ALA A 142 -0.15 -6.91 -0.48
CA ALA A 142 1.13 -6.50 -1.06
C ALA A 142 2.11 -7.69 -1.11
N ASN A 143 2.77 -7.88 -2.25
CA ASN A 143 3.78 -8.92 -2.44
C ASN A 143 5.03 -8.62 -1.59
N LEU A 144 5.66 -9.67 -1.03
CA LEU A 144 6.89 -9.57 -0.26
C LEU A 144 8.00 -8.80 -0.99
N GLN A 145 8.20 -9.07 -2.28
CA GLN A 145 9.20 -8.35 -3.09
C GLN A 145 8.93 -6.85 -3.13
N LYS A 146 7.67 -6.44 -3.31
CA LYS A 146 7.26 -5.03 -3.31
C LYS A 146 7.50 -4.39 -1.95
N ILE A 147 7.21 -5.09 -0.86
CA ILE A 147 7.46 -4.62 0.50
C ILE A 147 8.96 -4.45 0.74
N LEU A 148 9.78 -5.44 0.39
CA LEU A 148 11.23 -5.39 0.60
C LEU A 148 11.89 -4.31 -0.27
N LEU A 149 11.62 -4.30 -1.58
CA LEU A 149 12.35 -3.44 -2.52
C LEU A 149 11.86 -1.99 -2.53
N LEU A 150 10.57 -1.74 -2.32
CA LEU A 150 10.00 -0.40 -2.45
C LEU A 150 9.64 0.26 -1.12
N ARG A 151 9.54 -0.49 -0.03
CA ARG A 151 9.26 0.07 1.30
C ARG A 151 10.47 0.01 2.22
N ILE A 152 11.08 -1.18 2.39
CA ILE A 152 12.13 -1.41 3.37
C ILE A 152 13.47 -0.92 2.84
N LEU A 153 13.88 -1.37 1.66
CA LEU A 153 15.20 -1.05 1.11
C LEU A 153 15.47 0.46 0.94
N PRO A 154 14.57 1.28 0.37
CA PRO A 154 14.80 2.73 0.27
C PRO A 154 14.96 3.40 1.63
N MET A 155 14.18 2.99 2.63
CA MET A 155 14.28 3.53 4.00
C MET A 155 15.57 3.08 4.67
N SER A 156 15.98 1.82 4.49
CA SER A 156 17.25 1.31 5.01
C SER A 156 18.45 2.02 4.40
N LEU A 157 18.44 2.26 3.09
CA LEU A 157 19.50 3.04 2.43
C LEU A 157 19.53 4.50 2.90
N CYS A 158 18.37 5.11 3.07
CA CYS A 158 18.29 6.47 3.60
C CYS A 158 18.85 6.55 5.03
N SER A 159 18.58 5.55 5.89
CA SER A 159 19.04 5.52 7.28
C SER A 159 20.58 5.42 7.42
N VAL A 160 21.30 5.05 6.36
CA VAL A 160 22.77 5.02 6.33
C VAL A 160 23.38 6.42 6.47
N ILE A 161 22.65 7.47 6.08
CA ILE A 161 23.11 8.86 6.22
C ILE A 161 23.00 9.24 7.70
N PRO A 162 24.13 9.51 8.40
CA PRO A 162 24.12 9.78 9.83
C PRO A 162 23.25 11.01 10.16
N LEU A 163 22.53 10.96 11.27
CA LEU A 163 21.63 12.00 11.78
C LEU A 163 20.47 12.34 10.82
N VAL A 164 20.76 12.82 9.62
CA VAL A 164 19.74 13.26 8.65
C VAL A 164 18.85 12.11 8.18
N GLY A 165 19.45 11.00 7.77
CA GLY A 165 18.70 9.84 7.27
C GLY A 165 17.90 9.16 8.38
N GLN A 166 18.48 9.04 9.56
CA GLN A 166 17.82 8.46 10.73
C GLN A 166 16.64 9.34 11.18
N PHE A 167 16.82 10.67 11.24
CA PHE A 167 15.73 11.60 11.51
C PHE A 167 14.62 11.51 10.45
N PHE A 168 15.01 11.46 9.18
CA PHE A 168 14.06 11.35 8.07
C PHE A 168 13.24 10.06 8.17
N VAL A 169 13.86 8.91 8.37
CA VAL A 169 13.18 7.62 8.45
C VAL A 169 12.35 7.51 9.74
N GLY A 170 12.87 8.00 10.87
CA GLY A 170 12.22 7.89 12.17
C GLY A 170 11.08 8.87 12.40
N PHE A 171 11.16 10.07 11.84
CA PHE A 171 10.19 11.14 12.09
C PHE A 171 9.47 11.62 10.84
N VAL A 172 10.20 11.98 9.78
CA VAL A 172 9.57 12.56 8.58
C VAL A 172 8.72 11.52 7.86
N ASN A 173 9.26 10.32 7.63
CA ASN A 173 8.52 9.25 6.96
C ASN A 173 7.19 8.88 7.66
N PRO A 174 7.13 8.63 8.98
CA PRO A 174 5.85 8.35 9.65
C PRO A 174 4.96 9.60 9.80
N ALA A 175 5.49 10.83 9.80
CA ALA A 175 4.70 12.05 9.90
C ALA A 175 3.69 12.19 8.76
N PHE A 176 3.95 11.62 7.58
CA PHE A 176 3.01 11.60 6.46
C PHE A 176 1.70 10.87 6.77
N ILE A 177 1.65 10.03 7.81
CA ILE A 177 0.42 9.35 8.26
C ILE A 177 -0.68 10.34 8.67
N PHE A 178 -0.29 11.55 9.10
CA PHE A 178 -1.24 12.59 9.49
C PHE A 178 -1.90 13.29 8.29
N GLY A 179 -1.42 13.03 7.06
CA GLY A 179 -2.05 13.49 5.83
C GLY A 179 -3.45 12.87 5.61
N LYS A 180 -4.17 13.39 4.59
CA LYS A 180 -5.54 12.93 4.25
C LYS A 180 -5.57 11.44 3.89
N GLU A 181 -4.57 10.95 3.18
CA GLU A 181 -4.48 9.55 2.74
C GLU A 181 -4.08 8.57 3.85
N ARG A 182 -3.66 9.04 5.01
CA ARG A 182 -3.16 8.22 6.13
C ARG A 182 -2.05 7.25 5.68
N ARG A 183 -1.12 7.70 4.82
CA ARG A 183 -0.04 6.88 4.24
C ARG A 183 1.30 7.47 4.65
N CYS A 184 2.25 6.62 5.10
CA CYS A 184 3.64 7.02 5.32
C CYS A 184 4.33 7.26 3.97
N LEU A 185 5.49 7.93 3.96
CA LEU A 185 6.20 8.23 2.72
C LEU A 185 6.56 6.95 1.95
N HIS A 186 7.03 5.90 2.64
CA HIS A 186 7.33 4.61 2.00
C HIS A 186 6.08 3.93 1.40
N ASP A 187 4.87 4.21 1.93
CA ASP A 187 3.61 3.74 1.34
C ASP A 187 3.33 4.41 -0.01
N TYR A 188 3.67 5.70 -0.15
CA TYR A 188 3.56 6.41 -1.43
C TYR A 188 4.53 5.85 -2.46
N ILE A 189 5.80 5.63 -2.08
CA ILE A 189 6.83 5.06 -2.97
C ILE A 189 6.41 3.68 -3.48
N ALA A 190 5.90 2.82 -2.58
CA ALA A 190 5.49 1.47 -2.92
C ALA A 190 4.07 1.36 -3.50
N LYS A 191 3.30 2.45 -3.59
CA LYS A 191 1.87 2.43 -3.96
C LYS A 191 1.09 1.41 -3.13
N THR A 192 1.26 1.49 -1.80
CA THR A 192 0.60 0.62 -0.82
C THR A 192 -0.18 1.44 0.19
N GLN A 193 -1.02 0.79 0.96
CA GLN A 193 -1.72 1.33 2.12
C GLN A 193 -1.73 0.31 3.26
N VAL A 194 -2.17 0.73 4.44
CA VAL A 194 -2.36 -0.17 5.58
C VAL A 194 -3.81 -0.10 6.00
N SER A 195 -4.46 -1.27 6.01
CA SER A 195 -5.89 -1.43 6.32
C SER A 195 -6.07 -2.49 7.39
N TYR A 196 -7.23 -2.52 8.03
CA TYR A 196 -7.58 -3.60 8.94
C TYR A 196 -7.75 -4.91 8.16
N THR A 197 -7.31 -6.01 8.77
CA THR A 197 -7.67 -7.35 8.29
C THR A 197 -9.14 -7.54 8.60
N GLY A 198 -9.98 -7.69 7.56
CA GLY A 198 -11.38 -8.07 7.78
C GLY A 198 -11.44 -9.32 8.66
N THR A 199 -12.26 -9.26 9.67
CA THR A 199 -12.63 -10.42 10.52
C THR A 199 -13.43 -11.42 9.72
#